data_475f709fa02070a365cd05805c9252de
#
_entry.id   475f709fa02070a365cd05805c9252de
#
_cell.length_a   1.000
_cell.length_b   1.000
_cell.length_c   1.000
_cell.angle_alpha   90.00
_cell.angle_beta   90.00
_cell.angle_gamma   90.00
#
_symmetry.space_group_name_H-M   'P 1'
#
loop_
_entity.id
_entity.type
_entity.pdbx_description
1 polymer ?
#
loop_
_entity_poly.entity_id
_entity_poly.type
_entity_poly.pdbx_seq_one_letter_code
_entity_poly.pdbx_strand_id
1 'polypeptide(L)'
;MNNLIEIRWHGRGGQGAKTASLLLADAAFNTGKYIQGFPEYGPERMGAPITAYNRISTSPITIHSNIYEPDYVVVVDDTLLDAVDVTAGLKESGAIVINTTKDAEHLKSKLNNYNGSVYTIDARKVSMEALGKYFPNVSSDTFLASIV
;
A
#
# COMPACT_ATOMS: atom_id res chain seq x y z
N MET A 1 11.07 -15.92 16.03
CA MET A 1 9.90 -15.13 15.65
C MET A 1 10.02 -14.69 14.20
N ASN A 2 9.00 -14.97 13.43
CA ASN A 2 8.97 -14.52 12.05
C ASN A 2 8.55 -13.05 12.01
N ASN A 3 9.47 -12.16 11.68
CA ASN A 3 9.15 -10.76 11.40
C ASN A 3 8.64 -10.64 9.97
N LEU A 4 7.49 -11.26 9.72
CA LEU A 4 6.82 -11.16 8.44
C LEU A 4 5.92 -9.93 8.42
N ILE A 5 6.15 -9.05 7.45
CA ILE A 5 5.30 -7.88 7.19
C ILE A 5 4.55 -8.12 5.89
N GLU A 6 3.25 -7.97 5.93
CA GLU A 6 2.38 -8.13 4.77
C GLU A 6 1.70 -6.81 4.43
N ILE A 7 1.82 -6.39 3.18
CA ILE A 7 1.32 -5.10 2.70
C ILE A 7 0.41 -5.34 1.50
N ARG A 8 -0.75 -4.70 1.52
CA ARG A 8 -1.69 -4.69 0.40
C ARG A 8 -1.82 -3.30 -0.16
N TRP A 9 -1.68 -3.19 -1.48
CA TRP A 9 -1.80 -1.95 -2.22
C TRP A 9 -3.13 -1.92 -2.95
N HIS A 10 -3.84 -0.81 -2.82
CA HIS A 10 -5.06 -0.53 -3.59
C HIS A 10 -4.81 0.66 -4.50
N GLY A 11 -5.08 0.48 -5.78
CA GLY A 11 -4.96 1.55 -6.77
C GLY A 11 -5.94 1.31 -7.92
N ARG A 12 -5.83 2.14 -8.95
CA ARG A 12 -6.54 1.93 -10.20
C ARG A 12 -5.54 1.59 -11.30
N GLY A 13 -5.98 0.85 -12.30
CA GLY A 13 -5.14 0.52 -13.45
C GLY A 13 -4.52 1.79 -14.03
N GLY A 14 -3.20 1.76 -14.27
CA GLY A 14 -2.45 2.90 -14.79
C GLY A 14 -1.88 3.85 -13.76
N GLN A 15 -2.16 3.68 -12.46
CA GLN A 15 -1.65 4.57 -11.40
C GLN A 15 -0.32 4.14 -10.78
N GLY A 16 0.21 2.98 -11.19
CA GLY A 16 1.51 2.54 -10.73
C GLY A 16 1.55 1.80 -9.40
N ALA A 17 0.42 1.33 -8.85
CA ALA A 17 0.40 0.57 -7.61
C ALA A 17 1.23 -0.73 -7.73
N LYS A 18 1.14 -1.40 -8.87
CA LYS A 18 1.94 -2.58 -9.18
C LYS A 18 3.44 -2.25 -9.23
N THR A 19 3.80 -1.16 -9.89
CA THR A 19 5.18 -0.68 -9.95
C THR A 19 5.70 -0.30 -8.57
N ALA A 20 4.87 0.36 -7.76
CA ALA A 20 5.21 0.74 -6.39
C ALA A 20 5.54 -0.48 -5.53
N SER A 21 4.74 -1.55 -5.63
CA SER A 21 5.00 -2.77 -4.88
C SER A 21 6.34 -3.42 -5.28
N LEU A 22 6.70 -3.36 -6.56
CA LEU A 22 7.99 -3.88 -7.04
C LEU A 22 9.16 -3.02 -6.58
N LEU A 23 8.99 -1.69 -6.56
CA LEU A 23 10.03 -0.78 -6.07
C LEU A 23 10.29 -0.97 -4.56
N LEU A 24 9.23 -1.16 -3.78
CA LEU A 24 9.37 -1.48 -2.37
C LEU A 24 10.10 -2.80 -2.18
N ALA A 25 9.79 -3.79 -3.01
CA ALA A 25 10.48 -5.07 -3.00
C ALA A 25 11.98 -4.91 -3.23
N ASP A 26 12.38 -4.13 -4.23
CA ASP A 26 13.78 -3.86 -4.51
C ASP A 26 14.47 -3.14 -3.34
N ALA A 27 13.80 -2.16 -2.74
CA ALA A 27 14.34 -1.43 -1.60
C ALA A 27 14.57 -2.36 -0.40
N ALA A 28 13.62 -3.24 -0.11
CA ALA A 28 13.73 -4.20 0.99
C ALA A 28 14.84 -5.23 0.72
N PHE A 29 14.97 -5.69 -0.52
CA PHE A 29 16.03 -6.63 -0.92
C PHE A 29 17.42 -6.03 -0.64
N ASN A 30 17.61 -4.76 -0.93
CA ASN A 30 18.88 -4.07 -0.69
C ASN A 30 19.24 -3.95 0.81
N THR A 31 18.28 -4.18 1.71
CA THR A 31 18.53 -4.24 3.15
C THR A 31 18.80 -5.66 3.67
N GLY A 32 18.91 -6.64 2.77
CA GLY A 32 19.19 -8.03 3.13
C GLY A 32 17.96 -8.84 3.56
N LYS A 33 16.76 -8.34 3.32
CA LYS A 33 15.50 -9.03 3.68
C LYS A 33 15.01 -9.90 2.53
N TYR A 34 14.24 -10.94 2.89
CA TYR A 34 13.51 -11.74 1.92
C TYR A 34 12.21 -11.03 1.57
N ILE A 35 11.85 -11.04 0.30
CA ILE A 35 10.70 -10.31 -0.20
C ILE A 35 9.93 -11.08 -1.26
N GLN A 36 8.61 -10.81 -1.33
CA GLN A 36 7.75 -11.18 -2.43
C GLN A 36 6.99 -9.92 -2.86
N GLY A 37 6.86 -9.73 -4.16
CA GLY A 37 5.99 -8.69 -4.73
C GLY A 37 5.17 -9.33 -5.84
N PHE A 38 3.86 -9.23 -5.77
CA PHE A 38 2.97 -9.83 -6.77
C PHE A 38 1.66 -9.07 -6.90
N PRO A 39 1.12 -8.99 -8.13
CA PRO A 39 -0.21 -8.41 -8.33
C PRO A 39 -1.28 -9.44 -8.03
N GLU A 40 -2.49 -8.98 -7.78
CA GLU A 40 -3.65 -9.84 -7.85
C GLU A 40 -3.97 -10.11 -9.32
N TYR A 41 -4.05 -11.39 -9.69
CA TYR A 41 -4.31 -11.78 -11.06
C TYR A 41 -5.79 -11.61 -11.41
N GLY A 42 -6.05 -10.93 -12.52
CA GLY A 42 -7.38 -10.67 -13.04
C GLY A 42 -7.30 -9.76 -14.27
N PRO A 43 -8.43 -9.54 -14.97
CA PRO A 43 -8.42 -8.61 -16.09
C PRO A 43 -8.10 -7.19 -15.63
N GLU A 44 -6.98 -6.67 -16.10
CA GLU A 44 -6.52 -5.32 -15.78
C GLU A 44 -7.08 -4.34 -16.81
N ARG A 45 -7.81 -3.33 -16.34
CA ARG A 45 -8.36 -2.27 -17.17
C ARG A 45 -7.91 -0.91 -16.63
N MET A 46 -7.63 0.01 -17.53
CA MET A 46 -7.32 1.39 -17.16
C MET A 46 -8.45 1.96 -16.29
N GLY A 47 -8.11 2.49 -15.11
CA GLY A 47 -9.06 3.07 -14.16
C GLY A 47 -9.82 2.08 -13.28
N ALA A 48 -9.81 0.78 -13.57
CA ALA A 48 -10.45 -0.22 -12.72
C ALA A 48 -9.65 -0.45 -11.42
N PRO A 49 -10.32 -0.81 -10.31
CA PRO A 49 -9.61 -1.15 -9.08
C PRO A 49 -8.64 -2.31 -9.29
N ILE A 50 -7.42 -2.17 -8.79
CA ILE A 50 -6.40 -3.22 -8.81
C ILE A 50 -5.79 -3.36 -7.42
N THR A 51 -5.27 -4.56 -7.15
CA THR A 51 -4.60 -4.86 -5.90
C THR A 51 -3.23 -5.46 -6.18
N ALA A 52 -2.26 -5.09 -5.36
CA ALA A 52 -0.92 -5.69 -5.39
C ALA A 52 -0.48 -5.96 -3.95
N TYR A 53 0.50 -6.84 -3.80
CA TYR A 53 0.92 -7.34 -2.49
C TYR A 53 2.43 -7.35 -2.35
N ASN A 54 2.90 -7.12 -1.12
CA ASN A 54 4.27 -7.39 -0.71
C ASN A 54 4.29 -8.24 0.57
N ARG A 55 5.23 -9.17 0.63
CA ARG A 55 5.68 -9.82 1.88
C ARG A 55 7.14 -9.51 2.07
N ILE A 56 7.49 -9.09 3.27
CA ILE A 56 8.87 -8.75 3.65
C ILE A 56 9.18 -9.51 4.95
N SER A 57 10.30 -10.23 4.97
CA SER A 57 10.66 -11.06 6.12
C SER A 57 12.15 -11.08 6.35
N THR A 58 12.55 -11.33 7.59
CA THR A 58 13.95 -11.59 7.96
C THR A 58 14.35 -13.06 7.72
N SER A 59 13.40 -13.92 7.38
CA SER A 59 13.62 -15.33 7.07
C SER A 59 12.98 -15.69 5.71
N PRO A 60 13.38 -16.80 5.08
CA PRO A 60 12.82 -17.21 3.78
C PRO A 60 11.30 -17.29 3.81
N ILE A 61 10.66 -16.81 2.74
CA ILE A 61 9.22 -16.78 2.59
C ILE A 61 8.79 -17.98 1.76
N THR A 62 7.97 -18.86 2.35
CA THR A 62 7.48 -20.08 1.69
C THR A 62 6.00 -20.02 1.35
N ILE A 63 5.31 -18.94 1.75
CA ILE A 63 3.88 -18.75 1.51
C ILE A 63 3.68 -18.23 0.07
N HIS A 64 2.70 -18.79 -0.66
CA HIS A 64 2.38 -18.40 -2.03
C HIS A 64 0.94 -17.91 -2.24
N SER A 65 0.14 -17.88 -1.17
CA SER A 65 -1.24 -17.38 -1.22
C SER A 65 -1.29 -15.85 -1.28
N ASN A 66 -2.45 -15.31 -1.66
CA ASN A 66 -2.75 -13.88 -1.50
C ASN A 66 -2.69 -13.47 -0.03
N ILE A 67 -2.60 -12.18 0.22
CA ILE A 67 -2.58 -11.62 1.56
C ILE A 67 -4.01 -11.26 1.96
N TYR A 68 -4.54 -11.97 2.96
CA TYR A 68 -5.91 -11.78 3.46
C TYR A 68 -5.96 -10.93 4.73
N GLU A 69 -4.89 -10.92 5.50
CA GLU A 69 -4.79 -10.17 6.76
C GLU A 69 -3.53 -9.31 6.76
N PRO A 70 -3.51 -8.22 5.97
CA PRO A 70 -2.31 -7.38 5.88
C PRO A 70 -2.01 -6.66 7.19
N ASP A 71 -0.73 -6.36 7.40
CA ASP A 71 -0.28 -5.48 8.47
C ASP A 71 -0.45 -4.01 8.07
N TYR A 72 -0.26 -3.72 6.78
CA TYR A 72 -0.38 -2.37 6.23
C TYR A 72 -1.20 -2.40 4.95
N VAL A 73 -2.00 -1.36 4.77
CA VAL A 73 -2.73 -1.11 3.52
C VAL A 73 -2.31 0.26 2.98
N VAL A 74 -2.02 0.32 1.69
CA VAL A 74 -1.73 1.59 1.00
C VAL A 74 -2.82 1.82 -0.04
N VAL A 75 -3.43 2.99 0.00
CA VAL A 75 -4.45 3.41 -0.96
C VAL A 75 -3.87 4.55 -1.80
N VAL A 76 -3.64 4.27 -3.07
CA VAL A 76 -3.03 5.23 -4.00
C VAL A 76 -4.04 6.27 -4.47
N ASP A 77 -5.33 5.92 -4.49
CA ASP A 77 -6.42 6.78 -4.96
C ASP A 77 -7.56 6.73 -3.95
N ASP A 78 -7.86 7.86 -3.30
CA ASP A 78 -8.88 7.94 -2.25
C ASP A 78 -10.31 7.70 -2.74
N THR A 79 -10.56 7.80 -4.05
CA THR A 79 -11.87 7.45 -4.62
C THR A 79 -12.19 5.97 -4.48
N LEU A 80 -11.19 5.12 -4.25
CA LEU A 80 -11.38 3.68 -4.00
C LEU A 80 -12.09 3.40 -2.68
N LEU A 81 -12.07 4.32 -1.74
CA LEU A 81 -12.75 4.16 -0.45
C LEU A 81 -14.28 4.01 -0.62
N ASP A 82 -14.83 4.54 -1.70
CA ASP A 82 -16.25 4.41 -2.01
C ASP A 82 -16.57 3.16 -2.85
N ALA A 83 -15.58 2.53 -3.44
CA ALA A 83 -15.75 1.42 -4.37
C ALA A 83 -15.33 0.07 -3.78
N VAL A 84 -14.37 0.06 -2.86
CA VAL A 84 -13.76 -1.16 -2.32
C VAL A 84 -13.60 -1.03 -0.81
N ASP A 85 -13.82 -2.12 -0.09
CA ASP A 85 -13.47 -2.17 1.34
C ASP A 85 -11.97 -2.39 1.50
N VAL A 86 -11.23 -1.28 1.58
CA VAL A 86 -9.77 -1.33 1.73
C VAL A 86 -9.31 -1.80 3.12
N THR A 87 -10.23 -1.87 4.09
CA THR A 87 -9.93 -2.32 5.46
C THR A 87 -10.15 -3.82 5.65
N ALA A 88 -10.65 -4.52 4.64
CA ALA A 88 -10.97 -5.96 4.76
C ALA A 88 -9.75 -6.76 5.21
N GLY A 89 -9.86 -7.43 6.35
CA GLY A 89 -8.78 -8.25 6.92
C GLY A 89 -7.62 -7.47 7.52
N LEU A 90 -7.60 -6.15 7.44
CA LEU A 90 -6.52 -5.34 8.01
C LEU A 90 -6.51 -5.49 9.54
N LYS A 91 -5.33 -5.81 10.09
CA LYS A 91 -5.15 -6.01 11.53
C LYS A 91 -5.37 -4.69 12.29
N GLU A 92 -5.98 -4.77 13.48
CA GLU A 92 -6.18 -3.58 14.33
C GLU A 92 -4.86 -2.97 14.78
N SER A 93 -3.82 -3.78 14.91
CA SER A 93 -2.46 -3.33 15.21
C SER A 93 -1.74 -2.73 14.00
N GLY A 94 -2.36 -2.80 12.82
CA GLY A 94 -1.78 -2.32 11.58
C GLY A 94 -2.02 -0.85 11.32
N ALA A 95 -1.79 -0.46 10.07
CA ALA A 95 -1.99 0.92 9.64
C ALA A 95 -2.47 0.97 8.19
N ILE A 96 -3.19 2.04 7.89
CA ILE A 96 -3.58 2.37 6.52
C ILE A 96 -2.99 3.73 6.14
N VAL A 97 -2.40 3.80 4.95
CA VAL A 97 -1.85 5.02 4.38
C VAL A 97 -2.66 5.38 3.14
N ILE A 98 -3.20 6.57 3.10
CA ILE A 98 -4.08 7.01 2.03
C ILE A 98 -3.48 8.24 1.34
N ASN A 99 -3.31 8.17 0.03
CA ASN A 99 -2.96 9.33 -0.77
C ASN A 99 -4.21 10.19 -0.97
N THR A 100 -4.25 11.33 -0.31
CA THR A 100 -5.41 12.21 -0.31
C THR A 100 -5.02 13.63 0.12
N THR A 101 -5.82 14.61 -0.28
CA THR A 101 -5.72 15.97 0.24
C THR A 101 -6.59 16.21 1.47
N LYS A 102 -7.40 15.21 1.86
CA LYS A 102 -8.32 15.28 3.01
C LYS A 102 -7.62 14.81 4.27
N ASP A 103 -8.08 15.24 5.45
CA ASP A 103 -7.54 14.75 6.71
C ASP A 103 -8.11 13.39 7.09
N ALA A 104 -7.37 12.68 7.98
CA ALA A 104 -7.74 11.33 8.41
C ALA A 104 -9.15 11.28 9.05
N GLU A 105 -9.51 12.32 9.81
CA GLU A 105 -10.83 12.39 10.46
C GLU A 105 -11.97 12.39 9.45
N HIS A 106 -11.80 13.08 8.34
CA HIS A 106 -12.80 13.13 7.27
C HIS A 106 -13.01 11.76 6.62
N LEU A 107 -11.96 10.93 6.56
CA LEU A 107 -11.99 9.64 5.89
C LEU A 107 -12.41 8.49 6.79
N LYS A 108 -12.43 8.65 8.11
CA LYS A 108 -12.76 7.57 9.06
C LYS A 108 -14.13 6.97 8.82
N SER A 109 -15.11 7.76 8.41
CA SER A 109 -16.44 7.25 8.09
C SER A 109 -16.46 6.29 6.89
N LYS A 110 -15.45 6.36 6.03
CA LYS A 110 -15.30 5.51 4.84
C LYS A 110 -14.45 4.26 5.09
N LEU A 111 -13.95 4.09 6.30
CA LEU A 111 -13.03 3.00 6.67
C LEU A 111 -13.68 1.94 7.56
N ASN A 112 -14.98 1.78 7.49
CA ASN A 112 -15.73 0.74 8.23
C ASN A 112 -15.40 0.69 9.72
N ASN A 113 -15.27 1.85 10.36
CA ASN A 113 -14.92 1.99 11.78
C ASN A 113 -13.58 1.31 12.15
N TYR A 114 -12.62 1.30 11.23
CA TYR A 114 -11.29 0.77 11.51
C TYR A 114 -10.66 1.49 12.71
N ASN A 115 -10.21 0.72 13.69
CA ASN A 115 -9.69 1.23 14.97
C ASN A 115 -8.16 1.39 15.00
N GLY A 116 -7.46 0.95 13.95
CA GLY A 116 -6.01 1.08 13.87
C GLY A 116 -5.57 2.47 13.44
N SER A 117 -4.28 2.59 13.12
CA SER A 117 -3.68 3.86 12.72
C SER A 117 -4.05 4.22 11.28
N VAL A 118 -4.42 5.47 11.07
CA VAL A 118 -4.73 6.02 9.74
C VAL A 118 -3.80 7.18 9.47
N TYR A 119 -3.07 7.10 8.37
CA TYR A 119 -2.16 8.15 7.91
C TYR A 119 -2.60 8.64 6.55
N THR A 120 -2.50 9.95 6.34
CA THR A 120 -2.77 10.56 5.05
C THR A 120 -1.51 11.22 4.52
N ILE A 121 -1.33 11.17 3.21
CA ILE A 121 -0.22 11.82 2.54
C ILE A 121 -0.74 12.51 1.28
N ASP A 122 -0.34 13.75 1.08
CA ASP A 122 -0.58 14.44 -0.19
C ASP A 122 0.64 14.17 -1.09
N ALA A 123 0.59 13.05 -1.79
CA ALA A 123 1.69 12.61 -2.65
C ALA A 123 1.96 13.61 -3.78
N ARG A 124 0.93 14.30 -4.25
CA ARG A 124 1.09 15.34 -5.26
C ARG A 124 1.98 16.47 -4.74
N LYS A 125 1.67 16.97 -3.55
CA LYS A 125 2.44 18.03 -2.93
C LYS A 125 3.90 17.61 -2.69
N VAL A 126 4.10 16.42 -2.12
CA VAL A 126 5.42 15.87 -1.84
C VAL A 126 6.21 15.66 -3.14
N SER A 127 5.59 15.10 -4.16
CA SER A 127 6.25 14.87 -5.46
C SER A 127 6.60 16.17 -6.17
N MET A 128 5.73 17.16 -6.11
CA MET A 128 6.00 18.48 -6.70
C MET A 128 7.13 19.20 -5.99
N GLU A 129 7.21 19.12 -4.67
CA GLU A 129 8.28 19.71 -3.88
C GLU A 129 9.62 19.02 -4.10
N ALA A 130 9.63 17.68 -4.21
CA ALA A 130 10.86 16.89 -4.28
C ALA A 130 11.37 16.70 -5.71
N LEU A 131 10.47 16.45 -6.68
CA LEU A 131 10.81 16.02 -8.03
C LEU A 131 10.31 16.94 -9.13
N GLY A 132 9.46 17.92 -8.80
CA GLY A 132 8.81 18.78 -9.78
C GLY A 132 7.76 18.07 -10.64
N LYS A 133 7.41 16.81 -10.32
CA LYS A 133 6.43 15.99 -11.04
C LYS A 133 5.57 15.20 -10.07
N TYR A 134 4.35 14.86 -10.51
CA TYR A 134 3.44 14.05 -9.71
C TYR A 134 3.65 12.55 -9.95
N PHE A 135 4.17 11.87 -8.93
CA PHE A 135 4.32 10.41 -8.89
C PHE A 135 3.80 9.90 -7.55
N PRO A 136 2.50 9.59 -7.42
CA PRO A 136 1.89 9.25 -6.12
C PRO A 136 2.52 8.00 -5.47
N ASN A 137 2.94 7.01 -6.27
CA ASN A 137 3.56 5.79 -5.78
C ASN A 137 4.91 6.04 -5.10
N VAL A 138 5.71 7.01 -5.56
CA VAL A 138 7.03 7.31 -4.99
C VAL A 138 6.93 7.76 -3.54
N SER A 139 5.98 8.65 -3.23
CA SER A 139 5.80 9.18 -1.87
C SER A 139 5.30 8.10 -0.91
N SER A 140 4.39 7.23 -1.38
CA SER A 140 3.90 6.09 -0.59
C SER A 140 5.01 5.08 -0.31
N ASP A 141 5.87 4.80 -1.28
CA ASP A 141 7.03 3.93 -1.12
C ASP A 141 8.03 4.50 -0.11
N THR A 142 8.26 5.80 -0.14
CA THR A 142 9.15 6.48 0.81
C THR A 142 8.66 6.30 2.26
N PHE A 143 7.35 6.44 2.49
CA PHE A 143 6.76 6.20 3.80
C PHE A 143 6.95 4.74 4.23
N LEU A 144 6.61 3.78 3.35
CA LEU A 144 6.73 2.36 3.67
C LEU A 144 8.16 1.90 3.83
N ALA A 145 9.10 2.46 3.08
CA ALA A 145 10.52 2.15 3.21
C ALA A 145 11.06 2.49 4.61
N SER A 146 10.48 3.47 5.29
CA SER A 146 10.86 3.82 6.65
C SER A 146 10.43 2.77 7.69
N ILE A 147 9.47 1.91 7.34
CA ILE A 147 8.94 0.86 8.22
C ILE A 147 9.79 -0.42 8.14
N VAL A 148 10.42 -0.64 7.02
CA VAL A 148 11.24 -1.84 6.77
C VAL A 148 12.69 -1.61 7.15
#